data_5e3a6d887ab0617761c56a66e910effd
#
_entry.id   5e3a6d887ab0617761c56a66e910effd
#
_cell.length_a   1.000
_cell.length_b   1.000
_cell.length_c   1.000
_cell.angle_alpha   90.00
_cell.angle_beta   90.00
_cell.angle_gamma   90.00
#
_symmetry.space_group_name_H-M   'P 1'
#
loop_
_entity.id
_entity.type
_entity.pdbx_description
1 polymer ?
#
loop_
_entity_poly.entity_id
_entity_poly.type
_entity_poly.pdbx_seq_one_letter_code
_entity_poly.pdbx_strand_id
1 'polypeptide(L)'
;MIAKQMLRLIQRLHAIPVLDDYQSKIRKGVVFGNPAIVSALYVFNKGLGCNEAIALYGSSVISTMVQNAVRAIPLGQFAGQEIVLRSFSQLEKMTQEIQELDASYLGANTPGLELAQMKHETQVFRLFMS
;
A
#
# COMPACT_ATOMS: atom_id res chain seq x y z
N MET A 1 1.34 -4.78 11.03
CA MET A 1 2.64 -5.45 10.84
C MET A 1 3.44 -4.83 9.70
N ILE A 2 2.88 -4.65 8.51
CA ILE A 2 3.55 -4.12 7.30
C ILE A 2 4.19 -2.74 7.51
N ALA A 3 3.45 -1.75 8.04
CA ALA A 3 3.97 -0.41 8.28
C ALA A 3 5.23 -0.38 9.17
N LYS A 4 5.29 -1.23 10.20
CA LYS A 4 6.48 -1.33 11.08
C LYS A 4 7.71 -1.87 10.34
N GLN A 5 7.51 -2.80 9.41
CA GLN A 5 8.60 -3.33 8.58
C GLN A 5 9.07 -2.30 7.56
N MET A 6 8.14 -1.58 6.90
CA MET A 6 8.48 -0.47 6.01
C MET A 6 9.30 0.61 6.73
N LEU A 7 8.86 1.04 7.91
CA LEU A 7 9.58 2.02 8.72
C LEU A 7 11.01 1.54 9.03
N ARG A 8 11.18 0.30 9.50
CA ARG A 8 12.50 -0.27 9.78
C ARG A 8 13.41 -0.29 8.56
N LEU A 9 12.87 -0.65 7.40
CA LEU A 9 13.63 -0.70 6.16
C LEU A 9 14.07 0.70 5.73
N ILE A 10 13.13 1.64 5.69
CA ILE A 10 13.41 3.01 5.25
C ILE A 10 14.42 3.67 6.19
N GLN A 11 14.26 3.53 7.51
CA GLN A 11 15.15 4.12 8.51
C GLN A 11 16.58 3.55 8.48
N ARG A 12 16.77 2.32 7.98
CA ARG A 12 18.12 1.77 7.74
C ARG A 12 18.83 2.41 6.54
N LEU A 13 18.05 2.88 5.58
CA LEU A 13 18.58 3.43 4.32
C LEU A 13 18.62 4.95 4.33
N HIS A 14 17.74 5.60 5.08
CA HIS A 14 17.55 7.04 5.08
C HIS A 14 17.23 7.55 6.49
N ALA A 15 17.92 8.61 6.91
CA ALA A 15 17.57 9.36 8.11
C ALA A 15 16.46 10.35 7.78
N ILE A 16 15.24 10.07 8.23
CA ILE A 16 14.05 10.89 7.95
C ILE A 16 13.32 11.19 9.26
N PRO A 17 13.51 12.39 9.86
CA PRO A 17 12.99 12.73 11.18
C PRO A 17 11.47 12.57 11.32
N VAL A 18 10.69 12.88 10.28
CA VAL A 18 9.21 12.73 10.32
C VAL A 18 8.78 11.26 10.46
N LEU A 19 9.55 10.32 9.91
CA LEU A 19 9.28 8.89 10.08
C LEU A 19 9.65 8.39 11.47
N ASP A 20 10.68 8.97 12.09
CA ASP A 20 11.06 8.67 13.48
C ASP A 20 9.97 9.15 14.46
N ASP A 21 9.44 10.35 14.24
CA ASP A 21 8.30 10.87 15.01
C ASP A 21 7.05 9.98 14.84
N TYR A 22 6.71 9.62 13.61
CA TYR A 22 5.60 8.72 13.34
C TYR A 22 5.78 7.35 14.02
N GLN A 23 6.97 6.78 13.97
CA GLN A 23 7.28 5.53 14.67
C GLN A 23 7.12 5.66 16.19
N SER A 24 7.57 6.79 16.76
CA SER A 24 7.41 7.07 18.19
C SER A 24 5.93 7.12 18.58
N LYS A 25 5.09 7.78 17.79
CA LYS A 25 3.63 7.82 17.99
C LYS A 25 2.98 6.44 17.93
N ILE A 26 3.41 5.59 17.01
CA ILE A 26 2.96 4.18 16.93
C ILE A 26 3.37 3.42 18.19
N ARG A 27 4.60 3.58 18.68
CA ARG A 27 5.09 2.90 19.90
C ARG A 27 4.33 3.32 21.15
N LYS A 28 3.95 4.60 21.21
CA LYS A 28 3.15 5.18 22.32
C LYS A 28 1.66 4.81 22.24
N GLY A 29 1.22 4.15 21.17
CA GLY A 29 -0.19 3.81 20.98
C GLY A 29 -1.10 5.00 20.61
N VAL A 30 -0.51 6.14 20.24
CA VAL A 30 -1.26 7.37 19.86
C VAL A 30 -1.86 7.23 18.47
N VAL A 31 -1.20 6.49 17.58
CA VAL A 31 -1.65 6.23 16.21
C VAL A 31 -1.40 4.78 15.81
N PHE A 32 -2.20 4.30 14.86
CA PHE A 32 -1.96 3.00 14.23
C PHE A 32 -0.98 3.13 13.07
N GLY A 33 -0.15 2.11 12.89
CA GLY A 33 0.77 2.05 11.75
C GLY A 33 0.03 1.74 10.45
N ASN A 34 0.00 2.69 9.53
CA ASN A 34 -0.60 2.55 8.21
C ASN A 34 0.48 2.63 7.12
N PRO A 35 0.61 1.63 6.21
CA PRO A 35 1.60 1.64 5.14
C PRO A 35 1.46 2.82 4.17
N ALA A 36 0.23 3.25 3.87
CA ALA A 36 0.01 4.40 3.00
C ALA A 36 0.58 5.69 3.60
N ILE A 37 0.41 5.89 4.93
CA ILE A 37 0.98 7.04 5.63
C ILE A 37 2.51 6.99 5.61
N VAL A 38 3.11 5.83 5.83
CA VAL A 38 4.59 5.67 5.75
C VAL A 38 5.09 6.04 4.36
N SER A 39 4.40 5.56 3.31
CA SER A 39 4.74 5.87 1.92
C SER A 39 4.61 7.37 1.63
N ALA A 40 3.51 7.98 2.04
CA ALA A 40 3.26 9.41 1.84
C ALA A 40 4.33 10.27 2.54
N LEU A 41 4.63 10.00 3.81
CA LEU A 41 5.66 10.73 4.55
C LEU A 41 7.04 10.60 3.90
N TYR A 42 7.37 9.43 3.37
CA TYR A 42 8.61 9.22 2.62
C TYR A 42 8.65 10.06 1.35
N VAL A 43 7.58 10.02 0.54
CA VAL A 43 7.48 10.73 -0.74
C VAL A 43 7.55 12.24 -0.52
N PHE A 44 6.80 12.79 0.44
CA PHE A 44 6.86 14.20 0.79
C PHE A 44 8.24 14.65 1.30
N ASN A 45 8.92 13.80 2.05
CA ASN A 45 10.30 14.09 2.47
C ASN A 45 11.28 14.17 1.29
N LYS A 46 10.97 13.52 0.17
CA LYS A 46 11.74 13.62 -1.09
C LYS A 46 11.37 14.83 -1.94
N GLY A 47 10.48 15.71 -1.46
CA GLY A 47 10.03 16.91 -2.18
C GLY A 47 9.00 16.64 -3.26
N LEU A 48 8.38 15.45 -3.24
CA LEU A 48 7.32 15.07 -4.19
C LEU A 48 5.93 15.36 -3.58
N GLY A 49 4.93 15.47 -4.45
CA GLY A 49 3.58 15.88 -4.06
C GLY A 49 2.63 14.72 -3.78
N CYS A 50 1.36 15.07 -3.61
CA CYS A 50 0.29 14.13 -3.32
C CYS A 50 0.07 13.13 -4.47
N ASN A 51 0.14 13.59 -5.72
CA ASN A 51 -0.04 12.75 -6.90
C ASN A 51 0.97 11.62 -6.95
N GLU A 52 2.24 11.97 -6.72
CA GLU A 52 3.33 10.99 -6.71
C GLU A 52 3.18 10.02 -5.55
N ALA A 53 2.71 10.49 -4.39
CA ALA A 53 2.45 9.62 -3.24
C ALA A 53 1.34 8.60 -3.54
N ILE A 54 0.22 9.04 -4.12
CA ILE A 54 -0.90 8.17 -4.51
C ILE A 54 -0.46 7.19 -5.60
N ALA A 55 0.18 7.69 -6.65
CA ALA A 55 0.64 6.86 -7.76
C ALA A 55 1.66 5.79 -7.31
N LEU A 56 2.63 6.16 -6.49
CA LEU A 56 3.64 5.25 -5.96
C LEU A 56 3.02 4.16 -5.08
N TYR A 57 2.15 4.56 -4.14
CA TYR A 57 1.50 3.60 -3.25
C TYR A 57 0.53 2.69 -4.03
N GLY A 58 -0.29 3.25 -4.92
CA GLY A 58 -1.21 2.50 -5.76
C GLY A 58 -0.50 1.49 -6.67
N SER A 59 0.58 1.90 -7.33
CA SER A 59 1.38 0.98 -8.16
C SER A 59 2.01 -0.16 -7.34
N SER A 60 2.44 0.12 -6.12
CA SER A 60 2.95 -0.90 -5.19
C SER A 60 1.87 -1.92 -4.80
N VAL A 61 0.65 -1.46 -4.51
CA VAL A 61 -0.49 -2.33 -4.20
C VAL A 61 -0.83 -3.21 -5.40
N ILE A 62 -0.96 -2.63 -6.60
CA ILE A 62 -1.27 -3.36 -7.84
C ILE A 62 -0.20 -4.42 -8.11
N SER A 63 1.08 -4.04 -8.04
CA SER A 63 2.19 -4.97 -8.26
C SER A 63 2.16 -6.14 -7.27
N THR A 64 1.86 -5.87 -5.99
CA THR A 64 1.75 -6.90 -4.97
C THR A 64 0.58 -7.85 -5.26
N MET A 65 -0.58 -7.33 -5.66
CA MET A 65 -1.74 -8.15 -6.03
C MET A 65 -1.44 -9.03 -7.23
N VAL A 66 -0.82 -8.48 -8.28
CA VAL A 66 -0.46 -9.24 -9.48
C VAL A 66 0.58 -10.31 -9.17
N GLN A 67 1.61 -10.00 -8.38
CA GLN A 67 2.61 -10.99 -7.98
C GLN A 67 2.00 -12.14 -7.16
N ASN A 68 1.04 -11.84 -6.30
CA ASN A 68 0.31 -12.86 -5.56
C ASN A 68 -0.57 -13.71 -6.50
N ALA A 69 -1.22 -13.09 -7.48
CA ALA A 69 -1.99 -13.81 -8.49
C ALA A 69 -1.12 -14.75 -9.34
N VAL A 70 0.04 -14.28 -9.80
CA VAL A 70 1.01 -15.10 -10.56
C VAL A 70 1.45 -16.34 -9.77
N ARG A 71 1.52 -16.26 -8.44
CA ARG A 71 1.89 -17.40 -7.58
C ARG A 71 0.71 -18.32 -7.27
N ALA A 72 -0.50 -17.78 -7.16
CA ALA A 72 -1.68 -18.51 -6.70
C ALA A 72 -2.46 -19.20 -7.83
N ILE A 73 -2.38 -18.67 -9.05
CA ILE A 73 -3.09 -19.20 -10.23
C ILE A 73 -2.09 -19.37 -11.38
N PRO A 74 -2.40 -20.17 -12.41
CA PRO A 74 -1.52 -20.39 -13.56
C PRO A 74 -1.47 -19.16 -14.49
N LEU A 75 -1.14 -18.00 -13.90
CA LEU A 75 -0.90 -16.76 -14.62
C LEU A 75 0.60 -16.64 -14.90
N GLY A 76 0.98 -16.60 -16.17
CA GLY A 76 2.39 -16.47 -16.55
C GLY A 76 2.96 -15.10 -16.16
N GLN A 77 4.27 -15.03 -15.94
CA GLN A 77 4.99 -13.79 -15.56
C GLN A 77 4.75 -12.65 -16.57
N PHE A 78 4.78 -12.96 -17.88
CA PHE A 78 4.53 -11.95 -18.91
C PHE A 78 3.11 -11.38 -18.83
N ALA A 79 2.09 -12.24 -18.65
CA ALA A 79 0.72 -11.81 -18.48
C ALA A 79 0.56 -10.96 -17.22
N GLY A 80 1.25 -11.31 -16.12
CA GLY A 80 1.29 -10.49 -14.91
C GLY A 80 1.85 -9.09 -15.18
N GLN A 81 2.97 -8.97 -15.87
CA GLN A 81 3.56 -7.67 -16.23
C GLN A 81 2.66 -6.84 -17.17
N GLU A 82 1.98 -7.51 -18.10
CA GLU A 82 1.00 -6.84 -18.98
C GLU A 82 -0.18 -6.24 -18.19
N ILE A 83 -0.69 -6.95 -17.17
CA ILE A 83 -1.73 -6.44 -16.28
C ILE A 83 -1.21 -5.20 -15.53
N VAL A 84 -0.01 -5.24 -14.97
CA VAL A 84 0.60 -4.08 -14.29
C VAL A 84 0.70 -2.90 -15.26
N LEU A 85 1.21 -3.11 -16.46
CA LEU A 85 1.34 -2.05 -17.47
C LEU A 85 -0.02 -1.42 -17.83
N ARG A 86 -1.02 -2.24 -18.07
CA ARG A 86 -2.38 -1.77 -18.40
C ARG A 86 -3.07 -1.03 -17.24
N SER A 87 -2.69 -1.31 -16.01
CA SER A 87 -3.28 -0.64 -14.84
C SER A 87 -2.82 0.80 -14.65
N PHE A 88 -1.73 1.23 -15.27
CA PHE A 88 -1.21 2.60 -15.09
C PHE A 88 -2.18 3.68 -15.56
N SER A 89 -2.89 3.46 -16.66
CA SER A 89 -3.89 4.42 -17.14
C SER A 89 -5.08 4.58 -16.18
N GLN A 90 -5.46 3.50 -15.50
CA GLN A 90 -6.51 3.54 -14.47
C GLN A 90 -5.98 4.20 -13.20
N LEU A 91 -4.74 3.92 -12.82
CA LEU A 91 -4.10 4.54 -11.65
C LEU A 91 -3.98 6.06 -11.83
N GLU A 92 -3.65 6.53 -13.02
CA GLU A 92 -3.60 7.97 -13.34
C GLU A 92 -4.96 8.64 -13.14
N LYS A 93 -6.04 8.04 -13.67
CA LYS A 93 -7.41 8.54 -13.46
C LYS A 93 -7.79 8.53 -11.99
N MET A 94 -7.54 7.43 -11.28
CA MET A 94 -7.79 7.34 -9.84
C MET A 94 -7.03 8.39 -9.04
N THR A 95 -5.80 8.71 -9.43
CA THR A 95 -5.00 9.75 -8.76
C THR A 95 -5.67 11.12 -8.85
N GLN A 96 -6.27 11.44 -9.99
CA GLN A 96 -7.02 12.68 -10.18
C GLN A 96 -8.34 12.67 -9.37
N GLU A 97 -9.10 11.59 -9.47
CA GLU A 97 -10.38 11.43 -8.74
C GLU A 97 -10.19 11.51 -7.21
N ILE A 98 -9.15 10.87 -6.66
CA ILE A 98 -8.88 10.87 -5.21
C ILE A 98 -8.64 12.29 -4.67
N GLN A 99 -8.09 13.20 -5.46
CA GLN A 99 -7.86 14.58 -5.02
C GLN A 99 -9.15 15.40 -4.87
N GLU A 100 -10.21 15.00 -5.56
CA GLU A 100 -11.52 15.63 -5.48
C GLU A 100 -12.37 15.09 -4.32
N LEU A 101 -11.92 14.00 -3.68
CA LEU A 101 -12.63 13.39 -2.55
C LEU A 101 -12.42 14.20 -1.26
N ASP A 102 -13.49 14.44 -0.55
CA ASP A 102 -13.45 15.06 0.78
C ASP A 102 -13.22 14.03 1.92
N ALA A 103 -13.05 14.53 3.14
CA ALA A 103 -12.77 13.69 4.30
C ALA A 103 -13.88 12.69 4.65
N SER A 104 -15.12 12.85 4.13
CA SER A 104 -16.21 11.90 4.37
C SER A 104 -15.99 10.54 3.71
N TYR A 105 -15.15 10.50 2.68
CA TYR A 105 -14.72 9.25 2.03
C TYR A 105 -13.63 8.50 2.79
N LEU A 106 -13.09 9.10 3.87
CA LEU A 106 -12.06 8.43 4.67
C LEU A 106 -12.65 7.19 5.35
N GLY A 107 -12.05 6.04 5.07
CA GLY A 107 -12.55 4.75 5.56
C GLY A 107 -13.61 4.09 4.67
N ALA A 108 -13.91 4.66 3.51
CA ALA A 108 -14.69 3.96 2.49
C ALA A 108 -13.91 2.72 2.02
N ASN A 109 -14.52 1.57 2.15
CA ASN A 109 -13.87 0.29 1.95
C ASN A 109 -14.53 -0.51 0.83
N THR A 110 -13.84 -1.53 0.38
CA THR A 110 -14.35 -2.51 -0.60
C THR A 110 -14.88 -3.74 0.16
N PRO A 111 -16.19 -3.84 0.47
CA PRO A 111 -16.71 -4.87 1.38
C PRO A 111 -16.35 -6.29 0.99
N GLY A 112 -16.30 -6.57 -0.32
CA GLY A 112 -15.93 -7.90 -0.84
C GLY A 112 -14.48 -8.26 -0.54
N LEU A 113 -13.57 -7.30 -0.64
CA LEU A 113 -12.14 -7.49 -0.33
C LEU A 113 -11.93 -7.68 1.17
N GLU A 114 -12.60 -6.91 2.01
CA GLU A 114 -12.54 -7.05 3.47
C GLU A 114 -13.05 -8.41 3.93
N LEU A 115 -14.19 -8.86 3.40
CA LEU A 115 -14.72 -10.19 3.67
C LEU A 115 -13.75 -11.30 3.26
N ALA A 116 -13.06 -11.14 2.11
CA ALA A 116 -12.05 -12.07 1.66
C ALA A 116 -10.83 -12.08 2.60
N GLN A 117 -10.38 -10.91 3.08
CA GLN A 117 -9.29 -10.79 4.04
C GLN A 117 -9.65 -11.41 5.40
N MET A 118 -10.85 -11.17 5.90
CA MET A 118 -11.34 -11.79 7.16
C MET A 118 -11.40 -13.32 7.04
N LYS A 119 -11.92 -13.85 5.94
CA LYS A 119 -11.95 -15.29 5.67
C LYS A 119 -10.54 -15.88 5.55
N HIS A 120 -9.61 -15.15 4.94
CA HIS A 120 -8.22 -15.58 4.82
C HIS A 120 -7.52 -15.70 6.18
N GLU A 121 -7.90 -14.91 7.17
CA GLU A 121 -7.32 -14.97 8.52
C GLU A 121 -7.58 -16.32 9.20
N THR A 122 -8.73 -16.95 8.92
CA THR A 122 -9.15 -18.22 9.49
C THR A 122 -8.84 -19.46 8.63
N GLN A 123 -8.25 -19.27 7.45
CA GLN A 123 -7.91 -20.37 6.55
C GLN A 123 -6.77 -21.23 7.10
N VAL A 124 -6.98 -22.56 7.12
CA VAL A 124 -5.99 -23.55 7.58
C VAL A 124 -4.83 -23.68 6.58
N PHE A 125 -5.11 -23.57 5.28
CA PHE A 125 -4.09 -23.61 4.23
C PHE A 125 -3.81 -22.18 3.74
N ARG A 126 -2.61 -21.69 4.06
CA ARG A 126 -2.12 -20.40 3.57
C ARG A 126 -1.01 -20.64 2.56
N LEU A 127 -1.24 -20.28 1.30
CA LEU A 127 -0.23 -20.36 0.24
C LEU A 127 0.93 -19.36 0.47
N PHE A 128 0.67 -18.30 1.24
CA PHE A 128 1.65 -17.28 1.56
C PHE A 128 1.63 -17.04 3.08
N MET A 129 2.71 -17.46 3.72
CA MET A 129 2.98 -17.09 5.12
C MET A 129 3.92 -15.88 5.09
N SER A 130 3.40 -14.72 5.44
CA SER A 130 4.19 -13.51 5.69
C SER A 130 4.21 -13.20 7.18
#